data_507233fd58eeb3dbfb7b7a6663ffa4ee
#
_entry.id   507233fd58eeb3dbfb7b7a6663ffa4ee
#
_cell.length_a   1.000
_cell.length_b   1.000
_cell.length_c   1.000
_cell.angle_alpha   90.00
_cell.angle_beta   90.00
_cell.angle_gamma   90.00
#
_symmetry.space_group_name_H-M   'P 1'
#
loop_
_entity.id
_entity.type
_entity.pdbx_description
1 polymer ?
#
loop_
_entity_poly.entity_id
_entity_poly.type
_entity_poly.pdbx_seq_one_letter_code
_entity_poly.pdbx_strand_id
1 'polypeptide(L)'
;TLAGNDGLTYDSKNNLILSGVKVVSSGNINLKGKDVEINPLETKSYNKHEEVKKGFSGSFSPKGISVSYGKDKLESKTDILNQIASQIVSNKDINIEATDKVKAKSVDIYAKNDVNISGDNGVEISTANNSYDNTTKQSSSRIGASVGI
;
A
#
# COMPACT_ATOMS: atom_id res chain seq x y z
N THR A 1 11.13 -14.51 -4.85
CA THR A 1 10.73 -15.45 -5.92
C THR A 1 11.13 -16.86 -5.52
N LEU A 2 10.21 -17.79 -5.67
CA LEU A 2 10.41 -19.23 -5.47
C LEU A 2 10.22 -19.91 -6.84
N ALA A 3 11.18 -20.73 -7.26
CA ALA A 3 11.14 -21.37 -8.57
C ALA A 3 11.44 -22.87 -8.45
N GLY A 4 10.70 -23.70 -9.20
CA GLY A 4 10.91 -25.13 -9.27
C GLY A 4 10.84 -25.64 -10.73
N ASN A 5 11.84 -26.42 -11.16
CA ASN A 5 11.90 -26.90 -12.52
C ASN A 5 10.92 -28.07 -12.78
N ASP A 6 10.77 -29.01 -11.84
CA ASP A 6 9.92 -30.20 -12.02
C ASP A 6 8.63 -30.18 -11.19
N GLY A 7 8.47 -29.18 -10.35
CA GLY A 7 7.38 -29.01 -9.44
C GLY A 7 7.82 -28.33 -8.15
N LEU A 8 6.86 -27.85 -7.40
CA LEU A 8 7.09 -27.19 -6.13
C LEU A 8 6.05 -27.67 -5.13
N THR A 9 6.49 -28.18 -4.00
CA THR A 9 5.60 -28.62 -2.93
C THR A 9 6.03 -28.00 -1.62
N TYR A 10 5.10 -27.28 -1.00
CA TYR A 10 5.16 -26.86 0.39
C TYR A 10 4.08 -27.57 1.19
N ASP A 11 4.48 -28.36 2.15
CA ASP A 11 3.58 -29.08 3.06
C ASP A 11 3.94 -28.68 4.50
N SER A 12 3.07 -27.94 5.13
CA SER A 12 3.23 -27.51 6.52
C SER A 12 2.20 -28.19 7.40
N LYS A 13 2.65 -28.73 8.53
CA LYS A 13 1.73 -29.23 9.57
C LYS A 13 0.98 -28.11 10.28
N ASN A 14 1.48 -26.89 10.18
CA ASN A 14 0.90 -25.67 10.75
C ASN A 14 0.42 -24.74 9.64
N ASN A 15 0.29 -23.47 9.94
CA ASN A 15 -0.12 -22.47 8.97
C ASN A 15 0.98 -22.23 7.92
N LEU A 16 0.58 -22.13 6.65
CA LEU A 16 1.42 -21.71 5.54
C LEU A 16 1.02 -20.30 5.15
N ILE A 17 1.94 -19.34 5.36
CA ILE A 17 1.71 -17.93 5.04
C ILE A 17 2.68 -17.48 3.96
N LEU A 18 2.16 -16.99 2.86
CA LEU A 18 2.91 -16.45 1.72
C LEU A 18 2.53 -14.98 1.54
N SER A 19 3.47 -14.07 1.67
CA SER A 19 3.21 -12.62 1.51
C SER A 19 4.17 -11.99 0.50
N GLY A 20 3.61 -11.32 -0.51
CA GLY A 20 4.38 -10.64 -1.54
C GLY A 20 5.30 -11.57 -2.33
N VAL A 21 4.87 -12.81 -2.56
CA VAL A 21 5.69 -13.84 -3.20
C VAL A 21 5.37 -13.98 -4.68
N LYS A 22 6.39 -14.37 -5.43
CA LYS A 22 6.23 -14.89 -6.78
C LYS A 22 6.70 -16.35 -6.79
N VAL A 23 5.77 -17.25 -7.02
CA VAL A 23 6.00 -18.70 -7.12
C VAL A 23 5.85 -19.10 -8.57
N VAL A 24 6.87 -19.72 -9.14
CA VAL A 24 6.87 -20.17 -10.55
C VAL A 24 7.39 -21.59 -10.63
N SER A 25 6.67 -22.44 -11.35
CA SER A 25 7.09 -23.83 -11.60
C SER A 25 6.76 -24.28 -13.01
N SER A 26 7.65 -25.06 -13.62
CA SER A 26 7.34 -25.78 -14.85
C SER A 26 6.52 -27.06 -14.62
N GLY A 27 6.50 -27.56 -13.39
CA GLY A 27 5.66 -28.67 -12.93
C GLY A 27 4.50 -28.20 -12.05
N ASN A 28 3.89 -29.13 -11.33
CA ASN A 28 2.81 -28.81 -10.40
C ASN A 28 3.27 -27.96 -9.23
N ILE A 29 2.39 -27.11 -8.74
CA ILE A 29 2.57 -26.39 -7.47
C ILE A 29 1.55 -26.96 -6.48
N ASN A 30 2.04 -27.44 -5.34
CA ASN A 30 1.23 -27.94 -4.26
C ASN A 30 1.53 -27.16 -2.98
N LEU A 31 0.53 -26.47 -2.47
CA LEU A 31 0.62 -25.71 -1.22
C LEU A 31 -0.35 -26.32 -0.22
N LYS A 32 0.17 -26.85 0.89
CA LYS A 32 -0.62 -27.50 1.93
C LYS A 32 -0.29 -26.93 3.31
N GLY A 33 -1.33 -26.83 4.13
CA GLY A 33 -1.17 -26.39 5.52
C GLY A 33 -2.42 -26.63 6.35
N LYS A 34 -2.35 -26.34 7.64
CA LYS A 34 -3.56 -26.28 8.46
C LYS A 34 -4.42 -25.11 7.98
N ASP A 35 -3.87 -23.92 7.97
CA ASP A 35 -4.38 -22.75 7.24
C ASP A 35 -3.40 -22.38 6.15
N VAL A 36 -3.90 -21.98 4.99
CA VAL A 36 -3.07 -21.42 3.91
C VAL A 36 -3.50 -19.98 3.69
N GLU A 37 -2.58 -19.04 3.92
CA GLU A 37 -2.79 -17.62 3.69
C GLU A 37 -1.85 -17.12 2.61
N ILE A 38 -2.40 -16.47 1.59
CA ILE A 38 -1.63 -15.82 0.54
C ILE A 38 -2.01 -14.33 0.55
N ASN A 39 -1.04 -13.50 0.89
CA ASN A 39 -1.24 -12.07 1.10
C ASN A 39 -0.41 -11.25 0.10
N PRO A 40 -0.83 -10.03 -0.25
CA PRO A 40 0.01 -9.11 -1.00
C PRO A 40 1.18 -8.61 -0.15
N LEU A 41 2.19 -8.06 -0.79
CA LEU A 41 3.18 -7.23 -0.13
C LEU A 41 2.58 -5.85 0.10
N GLU A 42 2.54 -5.42 1.35
CA GLU A 42 2.10 -4.09 1.72
C GLU A 42 3.30 -3.16 1.89
N THR A 43 3.29 -2.04 1.20
CA THR A 43 4.28 -0.97 1.37
C THR A 43 3.60 0.32 1.76
N LYS A 44 4.13 0.98 2.80
CA LYS A 44 3.65 2.27 3.29
C LYS A 44 4.71 3.33 3.05
N SER A 45 4.30 4.46 2.51
CA SER A 45 5.14 5.64 2.36
C SER A 45 4.46 6.83 3.00
N TYR A 46 5.19 7.55 3.83
CA TYR A 46 4.76 8.78 4.48
C TYR A 46 5.68 9.91 4.09
N ASN A 47 5.13 10.96 3.52
CA ASN A 47 5.85 12.18 3.20
C ASN A 47 5.21 13.37 3.92
N LYS A 48 6.02 14.15 4.60
CA LYS A 48 5.62 15.42 5.19
C LYS A 48 6.47 16.52 4.59
N HIS A 49 5.81 17.55 4.05
CA HIS A 49 6.44 18.77 3.59
C HIS A 49 5.90 19.95 4.39
N GLU A 50 6.78 20.77 4.91
CA GLU A 50 6.44 21.99 5.65
C GLU A 50 7.21 23.16 5.06
N GLU A 51 6.49 24.19 4.66
CA GLU A 51 7.07 25.44 4.16
C GLU A 51 6.57 26.59 5.01
N VAL A 52 7.50 27.43 5.46
CA VAL A 52 7.20 28.62 6.23
C VAL A 52 7.78 29.82 5.50
N LYS A 53 6.93 30.75 5.08
CA LYS A 53 7.32 32.03 4.50
C LYS A 53 7.03 33.15 5.48
N LYS A 54 8.01 34.00 5.71
CA LYS A 54 7.88 35.20 6.52
C LYS A 54 8.23 36.40 5.66
N GLY A 55 7.43 37.44 5.74
CA GLY A 55 7.64 38.62 4.92
C GLY A 55 7.25 39.89 5.61
N PHE A 56 7.97 40.94 5.27
CA PHE A 56 7.71 42.32 5.67
C PHE A 56 7.17 43.06 4.45
N SER A 57 6.09 43.79 4.60
CA SER A 57 5.55 44.64 3.52
C SER A 57 5.23 46.02 4.06
N GLY A 58 5.52 47.03 3.27
CA GLY A 58 5.17 48.41 3.57
C GLY A 58 4.53 49.06 2.37
N SER A 59 3.55 49.92 2.57
CA SER A 59 2.99 50.78 1.54
C SER A 59 2.92 52.23 1.99
N PHE A 60 3.19 53.10 1.04
CA PHE A 60 3.08 54.54 1.18
C PHE A 60 2.03 55.07 0.21
N SER A 61 1.11 55.86 0.70
CA SER A 61 0.09 56.53 -0.10
C SER A 61 -0.15 57.95 0.39
N PRO A 62 -0.78 58.85 -0.37
CA PRO A 62 -1.19 60.16 0.09
C PRO A 62 -2.12 60.14 1.31
N LYS A 63 -2.69 58.99 1.64
CA LYS A 63 -3.61 58.79 2.76
C LYS A 63 -2.93 58.21 4.01
N GLY A 64 -1.64 57.87 3.90
CA GLY A 64 -0.90 57.34 5.06
C GLY A 64 0.17 56.30 4.71
N ILE A 65 0.80 55.80 5.74
CA ILE A 65 1.84 54.78 5.71
C ILE A 65 1.32 53.54 6.41
N SER A 66 1.51 52.37 5.82
CA SER A 66 1.25 51.11 6.47
C SER A 66 2.43 50.16 6.40
N VAL A 67 2.62 49.42 7.46
CA VAL A 67 3.67 48.39 7.59
C VAL A 67 3.03 47.14 8.13
N SER A 68 3.32 46.00 7.49
CA SER A 68 2.81 44.74 7.97
C SER A 68 3.88 43.65 7.94
N TYR A 69 3.78 42.73 8.85
CA TYR A 69 4.56 41.51 8.89
C TYR A 69 3.66 40.33 8.78
N GLY A 70 3.97 39.42 7.87
CA GLY A 70 3.19 38.23 7.60
C GLY A 70 4.01 36.93 7.76
N LYS A 71 3.35 35.92 8.23
CA LYS A 71 3.87 34.56 8.30
C LYS A 71 2.86 33.62 7.64
N ASP A 72 3.27 32.96 6.60
CA ASP A 72 2.51 31.93 5.90
C ASP A 72 3.14 30.57 6.18
N LYS A 73 2.32 29.61 6.59
CA LYS A 73 2.73 28.23 6.82
C LYS A 73 1.91 27.32 5.93
N LEU A 74 2.62 26.50 5.15
CA LEU A 74 2.05 25.43 4.36
C LEU A 74 2.57 24.10 4.91
N GLU A 75 1.66 23.20 5.26
CA GLU A 75 1.97 21.85 5.68
C GLU A 75 1.23 20.88 4.74
N SER A 76 1.97 19.99 4.11
CA SER A 76 1.43 18.92 3.27
C SER A 76 1.88 17.58 3.83
N LYS A 77 0.92 16.67 4.01
CA LYS A 77 1.16 15.28 4.43
C LYS A 77 0.59 14.37 3.38
N THR A 78 1.37 13.38 2.99
CA THR A 78 0.95 12.37 2.02
C THR A 78 1.22 11.00 2.59
N ASP A 79 0.16 10.19 2.72
CA ASP A 79 0.20 8.80 3.11
C ASP A 79 -0.16 7.93 1.90
N ILE A 80 0.73 7.01 1.55
CA ILE A 80 0.55 6.12 0.42
C ILE A 80 0.65 4.68 0.93
N LEU A 81 -0.40 3.89 0.66
CA LEU A 81 -0.43 2.46 0.88
C LEU A 81 -0.51 1.76 -0.47
N ASN A 82 0.51 1.00 -0.80
CA ASN A 82 0.53 0.16 -1.99
C ASN A 82 0.46 -1.31 -1.61
N GLN A 83 -0.35 -2.05 -2.34
CA GLN A 83 -0.51 -3.49 -2.24
C GLN A 83 0.00 -4.13 -3.53
N ILE A 84 1.03 -4.97 -3.41
CA ILE A 84 1.59 -5.70 -4.56
C ILE A 84 1.11 -7.14 -4.47
N ALA A 85 0.34 -7.58 -5.46
CA ALA A 85 -0.22 -8.92 -5.49
C ALA A 85 0.86 -10.00 -5.47
N SER A 86 0.61 -11.09 -4.74
CA SER A 86 1.39 -12.31 -4.87
C SER A 86 1.05 -13.00 -6.20
N GLN A 87 2.01 -13.69 -6.79
CA GLN A 87 1.81 -14.41 -8.06
C GLN A 87 2.18 -15.88 -7.91
N ILE A 88 1.32 -16.75 -8.39
CA ILE A 88 1.55 -18.20 -8.44
C ILE A 88 1.31 -18.67 -9.87
N VAL A 89 2.37 -19.14 -10.51
CA VAL A 89 2.34 -19.52 -11.94
C VAL A 89 2.88 -20.93 -12.13
N SER A 90 2.09 -21.79 -12.77
CA SER A 90 2.48 -23.15 -13.08
C SER A 90 2.24 -23.47 -14.56
N ASN A 91 3.16 -24.23 -15.16
CA ASN A 91 2.95 -24.81 -16.49
C ASN A 91 2.12 -26.12 -16.45
N LYS A 92 1.68 -26.54 -15.28
CA LYS A 92 0.76 -27.67 -15.06
C LYS A 92 -0.34 -27.25 -14.10
N ASP A 93 -0.52 -27.96 -13.01
CA ASP A 93 -1.59 -27.74 -12.05
C ASP A 93 -1.11 -26.92 -10.85
N ILE A 94 -2.04 -26.20 -10.23
CA ILE A 94 -1.85 -25.57 -8.94
C ILE A 94 -2.89 -26.17 -7.99
N ASN A 95 -2.41 -26.73 -6.87
CA ASN A 95 -3.22 -27.28 -5.80
C ASN A 95 -2.92 -26.54 -4.50
N ILE A 96 -3.93 -25.92 -3.92
CA ILE A 96 -3.86 -25.24 -2.64
C ILE A 96 -4.86 -25.90 -1.71
N GLU A 97 -4.37 -26.57 -0.68
CA GLU A 97 -5.16 -27.36 0.24
C GLU A 97 -4.93 -26.95 1.69
N ALA A 98 -5.99 -26.69 2.43
CA ALA A 98 -5.93 -26.46 3.86
C ALA A 98 -6.85 -27.43 4.61
N THR A 99 -6.39 -27.97 5.73
CA THR A 99 -7.23 -28.76 6.64
C THR A 99 -8.19 -27.91 7.46
N ASP A 100 -8.04 -26.59 7.43
CA ASP A 100 -8.98 -25.63 7.98
C ASP A 100 -9.39 -24.64 6.88
N LYS A 101 -8.74 -23.51 6.71
CA LYS A 101 -9.16 -22.45 5.78
C LYS A 101 -8.07 -22.05 4.81
N VAL A 102 -8.48 -21.71 3.58
CA VAL A 102 -7.66 -21.00 2.61
C VAL A 102 -8.11 -19.54 2.56
N LYS A 103 -7.18 -18.60 2.73
CA LYS A 103 -7.38 -17.17 2.52
C LYS A 103 -6.42 -16.67 1.47
N ALA A 104 -6.95 -16.20 0.35
CA ALA A 104 -6.17 -15.63 -0.73
C ALA A 104 -6.59 -14.17 -0.94
N LYS A 105 -5.70 -13.24 -0.58
CA LYS A 105 -5.93 -11.81 -0.70
C LYS A 105 -5.01 -11.21 -1.75
N SER A 106 -5.57 -10.61 -2.80
CA SER A 106 -4.82 -10.01 -3.92
C SER A 106 -3.71 -10.93 -4.42
N VAL A 107 -4.09 -12.05 -4.98
CA VAL A 107 -3.19 -13.03 -5.57
C VAL A 107 -3.57 -13.29 -7.03
N ASP A 108 -2.55 -13.34 -7.89
CA ASP A 108 -2.69 -13.76 -9.28
C ASP A 108 -2.28 -15.22 -9.39
N ILE A 109 -3.22 -16.07 -9.75
CA ILE A 109 -3.00 -17.51 -9.89
C ILE A 109 -3.22 -17.89 -11.35
N TYR A 110 -2.19 -18.48 -11.96
CA TYR A 110 -2.24 -18.97 -13.33
C TYR A 110 -1.68 -20.39 -13.42
N ALA A 111 -2.48 -21.31 -13.85
CA ALA A 111 -2.06 -22.67 -14.20
C ALA A 111 -2.37 -22.95 -15.68
N LYS A 112 -1.49 -23.69 -16.35
CA LYS A 112 -1.74 -24.09 -17.74
C LYS A 112 -2.90 -25.10 -17.85
N ASN A 113 -3.05 -25.97 -16.85
CA ASN A 113 -4.12 -26.96 -16.77
C ASN A 113 -5.16 -26.53 -15.72
N ASP A 114 -5.07 -27.02 -14.49
CA ASP A 114 -6.09 -26.86 -13.47
C ASP A 114 -5.60 -26.07 -12.25
N VAL A 115 -6.52 -25.30 -11.65
CA VAL A 115 -6.35 -24.65 -10.34
C VAL A 115 -7.36 -25.24 -9.38
N ASN A 116 -6.88 -25.94 -8.35
CA ASN A 116 -7.68 -26.53 -7.30
C ASN A 116 -7.39 -25.85 -5.98
N ILE A 117 -8.40 -25.26 -5.36
CA ILE A 117 -8.29 -24.61 -4.07
C ILE A 117 -9.34 -25.20 -3.15
N SER A 118 -8.93 -25.80 -2.04
CA SER A 118 -9.82 -26.41 -1.07
C SER A 118 -9.42 -26.11 0.36
N GLY A 119 -10.40 -25.90 1.20
CA GLY A 119 -10.27 -25.77 2.64
C GLY A 119 -11.48 -26.41 3.32
N ASP A 120 -11.25 -27.27 4.31
CA ASP A 120 -12.34 -28.02 4.94
C ASP A 120 -13.38 -27.11 5.62
N ASN A 121 -12.94 -25.96 6.13
CA ASN A 121 -13.79 -24.94 6.73
C ASN A 121 -13.97 -23.68 5.86
N GLY A 122 -13.58 -23.76 4.59
CA GLY A 122 -13.89 -22.75 3.58
C GLY A 122 -12.69 -22.15 2.86
N VAL A 123 -13.02 -21.45 1.79
CA VAL A 123 -12.08 -20.72 0.94
C VAL A 123 -12.55 -19.27 0.85
N GLU A 124 -11.70 -18.32 1.21
CA GLU A 124 -11.94 -16.89 1.12
C GLU A 124 -10.99 -16.27 0.08
N ILE A 125 -11.56 -15.64 -0.94
CA ILE A 125 -10.79 -14.91 -1.94
C ILE A 125 -11.24 -13.45 -1.89
N SER A 126 -10.29 -12.54 -1.67
CA SER A 126 -10.55 -11.11 -1.54
C SER A 126 -9.51 -10.26 -2.25
N THR A 127 -9.78 -8.98 -2.36
CA THR A 127 -8.85 -8.00 -2.91
C THR A 127 -8.33 -7.06 -1.83
N ALA A 128 -7.15 -6.51 -2.04
CA ALA A 128 -6.62 -5.42 -1.23
C ALA A 128 -6.59 -4.15 -2.08
N ASN A 129 -6.87 -3.02 -1.46
CA ASN A 129 -6.92 -1.73 -2.13
C ASN A 129 -5.67 -0.90 -1.80
N ASN A 130 -5.17 -0.20 -2.79
CA ASN A 130 -4.23 0.88 -2.58
C ASN A 130 -4.96 2.09 -2.00
N SER A 131 -4.32 2.85 -1.14
CA SER A 131 -4.83 4.13 -0.69
C SER A 131 -3.80 5.24 -0.88
N TYR A 132 -4.31 6.42 -1.19
CA TYR A 132 -3.55 7.64 -1.31
C TYR A 132 -4.29 8.74 -0.57
N ASP A 133 -3.75 9.16 0.56
CA ASP A 133 -4.29 10.24 1.36
C ASP A 133 -3.35 11.43 1.33
N ASN A 134 -3.86 12.56 0.88
CA ASN A 134 -3.13 13.82 0.88
C ASN A 134 -3.89 14.87 1.67
N THR A 135 -3.25 15.41 2.70
CA THR A 135 -3.79 16.48 3.53
C THR A 135 -2.90 17.69 3.41
N THR A 136 -3.46 18.82 2.96
CA THR A 136 -2.78 20.10 2.90
C THR A 136 -3.43 21.06 3.89
N LYS A 137 -2.63 21.65 4.77
CA LYS A 137 -3.05 22.71 5.70
C LYS A 137 -2.27 23.98 5.40
N GLN A 138 -3.00 25.04 5.24
CA GLN A 138 -2.44 26.36 5.03
C GLN A 138 -2.90 27.28 6.17
N SER A 139 -1.99 28.00 6.77
CA SER A 139 -2.30 29.05 7.73
C SER A 139 -1.52 30.31 7.41
N SER A 140 -2.17 31.45 7.53
CA SER A 140 -1.52 32.74 7.41
C SER A 140 -1.85 33.64 8.61
N SER A 141 -0.88 34.36 9.09
CA SER A 141 -1.04 35.36 10.12
C SER A 141 -0.36 36.66 9.72
N ARG A 142 -1.02 37.77 9.96
CA ARG A 142 -0.47 39.11 9.63
C ARG A 142 -0.73 40.05 10.78
N ILE A 143 0.29 40.81 11.09
CA ILE A 143 0.19 41.93 12.01
C ILE A 143 0.62 43.20 11.27
N GLY A 144 -0.18 44.24 11.30
CA GLY A 144 0.10 45.48 10.62
C GLY A 144 -0.25 46.68 11.47
N ALA A 145 0.48 47.78 11.27
CA ALA A 145 0.15 49.07 11.80
C ALA A 145 0.04 50.08 10.65
N SER A 146 -0.94 50.95 10.72
CA SER A 146 -1.10 52.04 9.76
C SER A 146 -1.30 53.37 10.48
N VAL A 147 -0.72 54.42 9.92
CA VAL A 147 -0.91 55.81 10.36
C VAL A 147 -1.52 56.57 9.17
N GLY A 148 -2.73 57.08 9.39
CA GLY A 148 -3.39 57.96 8.44
C GLY A 148 -2.92 59.40 8.60
N ILE A 149 -2.90 60.12 7.51
CA ILE A 149 -2.59 61.54 7.48
C ILE A 149 -3.89 62.33 7.32
#